data_c6a20d882dba5146fbc5b0baf51db7ac
#
_entry.id   c6a20d882dba5146fbc5b0baf51db7ac
#
_cell.length_a   1.000
_cell.length_b   1.000
_cell.length_c   1.000
_cell.angle_alpha   90.00
_cell.angle_beta   90.00
_cell.angle_gamma   90.00
#
_symmetry.space_group_name_H-M   'P 1'
#
loop_
_entity.id
_entity.type
_entity.pdbx_description
1 polymer ?
#
loop_
_entity_poly.entity_id
_entity_poly.type
_entity_poly.pdbx_seq_one_letter_code
_entity_poly.pdbx_strand_id
1 'polypeptide(L)'
;MIIIPARIGSSRFPNKVLADIGGMPMVVRTAKAVESIDDVVIATDAQEVREIAKKHGIQAILTSDKHQSGTDRIYEAAQKLNLAENDIIINVQGDEPFIETEVVQSIYNLTQKNTNNQHIMMNSCYKTITNPEADDPNIVKVVTDTNNIALYFSRAKIPYPRDHHFDRYKGHLGIYGFTMQSLRKFCMLSPAPLEEIEKLEQLRALYYGYEVAMVEVKTESFGIDTPEDLEKALKHHTL
;
A
#
# COMPACT_ATOMS: atom_id res chain seq x y z
N MET A 1 -3.63 3.18 -13.61
CA MET A 1 -4.52 3.95 -12.71
C MET A 1 -4.10 3.76 -11.26
N ILE A 2 -4.13 4.82 -10.44
CA ILE A 2 -3.86 4.76 -9.00
C ILE A 2 -5.20 4.76 -8.27
N ILE A 3 -5.42 3.80 -7.36
CA ILE A 3 -6.63 3.73 -6.55
C ILE A 3 -6.24 3.79 -5.07
N ILE A 4 -6.79 4.77 -4.35
CA ILE A 4 -6.50 5.06 -2.95
C ILE A 4 -7.69 4.60 -2.11
N PRO A 5 -7.57 3.50 -1.33
CA PRO A 5 -8.63 3.10 -0.42
C PRO A 5 -8.69 4.06 0.77
N ALA A 6 -9.89 4.56 1.07
CA ALA A 6 -10.13 5.49 2.17
C ALA A 6 -11.41 5.13 2.91
N ARG A 7 -11.28 4.49 4.08
CA ARG A 7 -12.41 4.26 4.97
C ARG A 7 -12.47 5.31 6.07
N ILE A 8 -13.66 5.74 6.42
CA ILE A 8 -13.84 6.73 7.50
C ILE A 8 -13.65 6.11 8.88
N GLY A 9 -14.00 4.83 9.02
CA GLY A 9 -13.87 4.09 10.28
C GLY A 9 -12.43 3.69 10.59
N SER A 10 -11.76 4.45 11.45
CA SER A 10 -10.45 4.11 12.02
C SER A 10 -10.56 4.12 13.54
N SER A 11 -10.13 3.02 14.20
CA SER A 11 -10.24 2.90 15.67
C SER A 11 -9.15 3.66 16.42
N ARG A 12 -7.94 3.72 15.87
CA ARG A 12 -6.77 4.40 16.48
C ARG A 12 -6.77 5.90 16.25
N PHE A 13 -7.31 6.35 15.12
CA PHE A 13 -7.39 7.75 14.75
C PHE A 13 -8.72 7.98 14.02
N PRO A 14 -9.80 8.37 14.72
CA PRO A 14 -11.11 8.62 14.13
C PRO A 14 -11.05 9.64 12.99
N ASN A 15 -11.72 9.36 11.87
CA ASN A 15 -11.73 10.20 10.67
C ASN A 15 -10.33 10.50 10.10
N LYS A 16 -9.36 9.62 10.31
CA LYS A 16 -7.96 9.76 9.91
C LYS A 16 -7.78 10.34 8.50
N VAL A 17 -8.52 9.78 7.54
CA VAL A 17 -8.42 10.16 6.12
C VAL A 17 -8.84 11.61 5.82
N LEU A 18 -9.56 12.25 6.75
CA LEU A 18 -9.98 13.65 6.70
C LEU A 18 -9.14 14.58 7.60
N ALA A 19 -8.16 14.04 8.33
CA ALA A 19 -7.27 14.86 9.16
C ALA A 19 -6.57 15.92 8.30
N ASP A 20 -6.49 17.12 8.85
CA ASP A 20 -5.87 18.26 8.15
C ASP A 20 -4.35 18.12 8.09
N ILE A 21 -3.80 18.23 6.90
CA ILE A 21 -2.37 18.24 6.62
C ILE A 21 -2.04 19.54 5.90
N GLY A 22 -1.76 20.59 6.66
CA GLY A 22 -1.41 21.89 6.09
C GLY A 22 -2.51 22.49 5.20
N GLY A 23 -3.75 22.51 5.68
CA GLY A 23 -4.90 23.06 4.97
C GLY A 23 -5.56 22.11 3.96
N MET A 24 -5.15 20.84 3.92
CA MET A 24 -5.70 19.84 2.98
C MET A 24 -5.97 18.51 3.71
N PRO A 25 -7.12 17.85 3.49
CA PRO A 25 -7.40 16.54 4.05
C PRO A 25 -6.35 15.50 3.63
N MET A 26 -5.97 14.61 4.55
CA MET A 26 -4.91 13.60 4.36
C MET A 26 -5.07 12.82 3.04
N VAL A 27 -6.23 12.24 2.79
CA VAL A 27 -6.47 11.44 1.56
C VAL A 27 -6.36 12.28 0.28
N VAL A 28 -6.73 13.55 0.34
CA VAL A 28 -6.60 14.48 -0.79
C VAL A 28 -5.13 14.80 -1.04
N ARG A 29 -4.35 15.01 0.03
CA ARG A 29 -2.91 15.22 -0.08
C ARG A 29 -2.21 14.00 -0.67
N THR A 30 -2.55 12.80 -0.20
CA THR A 30 -2.05 11.54 -0.79
C THR A 30 -2.37 11.47 -2.28
N ALA A 31 -3.61 11.79 -2.68
CA ALA A 31 -3.99 11.77 -4.08
C ALA A 31 -3.21 12.80 -4.92
N LYS A 32 -3.00 14.00 -4.38
CA LYS A 32 -2.21 15.06 -5.02
C LYS A 32 -0.72 14.72 -5.16
N ALA A 33 -0.17 13.98 -4.21
CA ALA A 33 1.23 13.56 -4.27
C ALA A 33 1.53 12.64 -5.46
N VAL A 34 0.53 11.92 -5.97
CA VAL A 34 0.71 10.89 -7.02
C VAL A 34 -0.01 11.19 -8.34
N GLU A 35 -0.77 12.30 -8.43
CA GLU A 35 -1.56 12.64 -9.62
C GLU A 35 -0.76 12.91 -10.89
N SER A 36 0.56 13.12 -10.76
CA SER A 36 1.46 13.30 -11.92
C SER A 36 1.85 12.01 -12.62
N ILE A 37 1.57 10.84 -12.00
CA ILE A 37 1.98 9.53 -12.51
C ILE A 37 0.90 8.93 -13.42
N ASP A 38 -0.35 8.96 -12.95
CA ASP A 38 -1.49 8.36 -13.65
C ASP A 38 -2.80 8.93 -13.05
N ASP A 39 -3.93 8.62 -13.67
CA ASP A 39 -5.25 8.96 -13.14
C ASP A 39 -5.42 8.41 -11.73
N VAL A 40 -5.91 9.26 -10.82
CA VAL A 40 -6.10 8.93 -9.40
C VAL A 40 -7.59 8.87 -9.05
N VAL A 41 -7.97 7.81 -8.35
CA VAL A 41 -9.33 7.61 -7.83
C VAL A 41 -9.29 7.26 -6.35
N ILE A 42 -10.11 7.93 -5.54
CA ILE A 42 -10.32 7.57 -4.15
C ILE A 42 -11.49 6.59 -4.05
N ALA A 43 -11.26 5.40 -3.49
CA ALA A 43 -12.28 4.40 -3.20
C ALA A 43 -12.70 4.50 -1.74
N THR A 44 -13.95 4.88 -1.46
CA THR A 44 -14.40 5.18 -0.08
C THR A 44 -15.80 4.64 0.21
N ASP A 45 -16.08 4.36 1.49
CA ASP A 45 -17.42 4.01 2.00
C ASP A 45 -18.21 5.23 2.48
N ALA A 46 -17.64 6.43 2.46
CA ALA A 46 -18.22 7.62 3.04
C ALA A 46 -18.55 8.69 2.00
N GLN A 47 -19.79 9.13 1.99
CA GLN A 47 -20.23 10.22 1.11
C GLN A 47 -19.46 11.52 1.37
N GLU A 48 -19.14 11.79 2.63
CA GLU A 48 -18.34 12.96 3.03
C GLU A 48 -16.98 12.99 2.36
N VAL A 49 -16.26 11.86 2.35
CA VAL A 49 -14.93 11.74 1.68
C VAL A 49 -15.08 11.98 0.18
N ARG A 50 -16.14 11.45 -0.43
CA ARG A 50 -16.43 11.67 -1.86
C ARG A 50 -16.67 13.14 -2.19
N GLU A 51 -17.45 13.85 -1.36
CA GLU A 51 -17.72 15.28 -1.55
C GLU A 51 -16.48 16.14 -1.38
N ILE A 52 -15.63 15.80 -0.39
CA ILE A 52 -14.35 16.47 -0.17
C ILE A 52 -13.41 16.24 -1.36
N ALA A 53 -13.27 15.01 -1.82
CA ALA A 53 -12.45 14.68 -3.00
C ALA A 53 -12.90 15.51 -4.22
N LYS A 54 -14.22 15.58 -4.47
CA LYS A 54 -14.80 16.36 -5.56
C LYS A 54 -14.47 17.86 -5.46
N LYS A 55 -14.50 18.45 -4.25
CA LYS A 55 -14.12 19.86 -4.04
C LYS A 55 -12.67 20.16 -4.43
N HIS A 56 -11.80 19.15 -4.35
CA HIS A 56 -10.39 19.25 -4.72
C HIS A 56 -10.08 18.73 -6.14
N GLY A 57 -11.13 18.44 -6.93
CA GLY A 57 -10.99 18.00 -8.32
C GLY A 57 -10.52 16.54 -8.46
N ILE A 58 -10.65 15.72 -7.41
CA ILE A 58 -10.26 14.31 -7.43
C ILE A 58 -11.49 13.44 -7.60
N GLN A 59 -11.41 12.45 -8.50
CA GLN A 59 -12.46 11.46 -8.68
C GLN A 59 -12.55 10.57 -7.43
N ALA A 60 -13.77 10.30 -6.96
CA ALA A 60 -14.00 9.36 -5.88
C ALA A 60 -15.21 8.47 -6.17
N ILE A 61 -15.07 7.19 -5.82
CA ILE A 61 -16.07 6.15 -6.03
C ILE A 61 -16.54 5.62 -4.67
N LEU A 62 -17.86 5.58 -4.48
CA LEU A 62 -18.44 4.91 -3.32
C LEU A 62 -18.37 3.40 -3.49
N THR A 63 -17.88 2.76 -2.46
CA THR A 63 -17.72 1.30 -2.33
C THR A 63 -18.46 0.80 -1.09
N SER A 64 -18.66 -0.49 -0.97
CA SER A 64 -19.29 -1.11 0.18
C SER A 64 -18.54 -0.79 1.49
N ASP A 65 -19.30 -0.58 2.56
CA ASP A 65 -18.81 -0.47 3.94
C ASP A 65 -18.41 -1.84 4.54
N LYS A 66 -18.74 -2.94 3.86
CA LYS A 66 -18.49 -4.31 4.32
C LYS A 66 -17.08 -4.82 4.01
N HIS A 67 -16.31 -4.10 3.20
CA HIS A 67 -14.94 -4.52 2.88
C HIS A 67 -14.06 -4.56 4.12
N GLN A 68 -13.36 -5.69 4.29
CA GLN A 68 -12.46 -5.90 5.42
C GLN A 68 -11.05 -5.36 5.12
N SER A 69 -10.67 -5.27 3.83
CA SER A 69 -9.35 -4.82 3.40
C SER A 69 -9.42 -3.64 2.42
N GLY A 70 -8.29 -2.92 2.30
CA GLY A 70 -8.11 -1.90 1.27
C GLY A 70 -8.12 -2.51 -0.13
N THR A 71 -7.59 -3.72 -0.29
CA THR A 71 -7.50 -4.42 -1.58
C THR A 71 -8.86 -4.83 -2.11
N ASP A 72 -9.78 -5.33 -1.27
CA ASP A 72 -11.16 -5.61 -1.67
C ASP A 72 -11.89 -4.33 -2.11
N ARG A 73 -11.63 -3.21 -1.42
CA ARG A 73 -12.22 -1.92 -1.74
C ARG A 73 -11.73 -1.39 -3.09
N ILE A 74 -10.44 -1.47 -3.38
CA ILE A 74 -9.92 -1.02 -4.69
C ILE A 74 -10.39 -1.93 -5.81
N TYR A 75 -10.60 -3.23 -5.55
CA TYR A 75 -11.15 -4.14 -6.53
C TYR A 75 -12.59 -3.75 -6.92
N GLU A 76 -13.46 -3.46 -5.96
CA GLU A 76 -14.82 -2.96 -6.27
C GLU A 76 -14.77 -1.65 -7.06
N ALA A 77 -13.88 -0.72 -6.71
CA ALA A 77 -13.72 0.52 -7.44
C ALA A 77 -13.25 0.26 -8.89
N ALA A 78 -12.27 -0.62 -9.08
CA ALA A 78 -11.77 -1.01 -10.39
C ALA A 78 -12.86 -1.66 -11.27
N GLN A 79 -13.72 -2.48 -10.68
CA GLN A 79 -14.89 -3.05 -11.38
C GLN A 79 -15.87 -1.95 -11.82
N LYS A 80 -16.19 -0.98 -10.95
CA LYS A 80 -17.08 0.15 -11.27
C LYS A 80 -16.51 1.07 -12.36
N LEU A 81 -15.19 1.10 -12.50
CA LEU A 81 -14.48 1.82 -13.55
C LEU A 81 -14.40 1.04 -14.86
N ASN A 82 -14.85 -0.23 -14.88
CA ASN A 82 -14.77 -1.14 -16.01
C ASN A 82 -13.34 -1.30 -16.55
N LEU A 83 -12.34 -1.40 -15.65
CA LEU A 83 -10.95 -1.60 -16.05
C LEU A 83 -10.77 -2.94 -16.77
N ALA A 84 -9.93 -2.93 -17.83
CA ALA A 84 -9.63 -4.13 -18.60
C ALA A 84 -8.63 -5.03 -17.86
N GLU A 85 -8.60 -6.33 -18.19
CA GLU A 85 -7.80 -7.36 -17.51
C GLU A 85 -6.31 -7.00 -17.33
N ASN A 86 -5.73 -6.30 -18.32
CA ASN A 86 -4.32 -5.91 -18.32
C ASN A 86 -4.07 -4.50 -17.80
N ASP A 87 -5.13 -3.75 -17.41
CA ASP A 87 -4.94 -2.43 -16.83
C ASP A 87 -4.19 -2.52 -15.51
N ILE A 88 -3.20 -1.65 -15.36
CA ILE A 88 -2.38 -1.55 -14.16
C ILE A 88 -3.14 -0.77 -13.10
N ILE A 89 -3.16 -1.32 -11.89
CA ILE A 89 -3.75 -0.71 -10.70
C ILE A 89 -2.66 -0.60 -9.63
N ILE A 90 -2.38 0.62 -9.20
CA ILE A 90 -1.49 0.87 -8.06
C ILE A 90 -2.34 1.23 -6.86
N ASN A 91 -2.20 0.44 -5.80
CA ASN A 91 -2.82 0.69 -4.50
C ASN A 91 -1.87 1.51 -3.63
N VAL A 92 -2.17 2.79 -3.48
CA VAL A 92 -1.48 3.68 -2.52
C VAL A 92 -2.40 3.88 -1.33
N GLN A 93 -1.88 3.71 -0.11
CA GLN A 93 -2.70 3.84 1.10
C GLN A 93 -3.09 5.30 1.34
N GLY A 94 -4.33 5.54 1.77
CA GLY A 94 -4.86 6.89 1.99
C GLY A 94 -4.21 7.67 3.14
N ASP A 95 -3.35 7.03 3.90
CA ASP A 95 -2.58 7.56 5.02
C ASP A 95 -1.08 7.80 4.72
N GLU A 96 -0.73 7.87 3.44
CA GLU A 96 0.62 8.17 2.94
C GLU A 96 0.70 9.57 2.28
N PRO A 97 0.38 10.67 3.00
CA PRO A 97 0.25 12.00 2.38
C PRO A 97 1.58 12.60 1.90
N PHE A 98 2.70 12.01 2.26
CA PHE A 98 4.04 12.45 1.90
C PHE A 98 4.79 11.43 1.04
N ILE A 99 4.07 10.49 0.44
CA ILE A 99 4.67 9.50 -0.46
C ILE A 99 5.36 10.19 -1.64
N GLU A 100 6.61 9.83 -1.89
CA GLU A 100 7.37 10.36 -3.01
C GLU A 100 6.92 9.71 -4.33
N THR A 101 6.81 10.52 -5.36
CA THR A 101 6.40 10.11 -6.72
C THR A 101 7.27 8.96 -7.25
N GLU A 102 8.57 8.99 -6.98
CA GLU A 102 9.55 8.00 -7.43
C GLU A 102 9.28 6.60 -6.87
N VAL A 103 8.73 6.51 -5.65
CA VAL A 103 8.34 5.23 -5.03
C VAL A 103 7.20 4.60 -5.82
N VAL A 104 6.14 5.37 -6.07
CA VAL A 104 4.95 4.90 -6.80
C VAL A 104 5.30 4.58 -8.25
N GLN A 105 6.14 5.41 -8.89
CA GLN A 105 6.63 5.18 -10.25
C GLN A 105 7.45 3.87 -10.36
N SER A 106 8.25 3.56 -9.32
CA SER A 106 9.04 2.31 -9.30
C SER A 106 8.14 1.09 -9.28
N ILE A 107 7.06 1.11 -8.50
CA ILE A 107 6.08 0.03 -8.45
C ILE A 107 5.28 -0.07 -9.76
N TYR A 108 4.91 1.07 -10.34
CA TYR A 108 4.25 1.13 -11.65
C TYR A 108 5.10 0.43 -12.71
N ASN A 109 6.38 0.81 -12.82
CA ASN A 109 7.32 0.23 -13.78
C ASN A 109 7.53 -1.27 -13.56
N LEU A 110 7.64 -1.70 -12.30
CA LEU A 110 7.76 -3.12 -11.96
C LEU A 110 6.49 -3.89 -12.37
N THR A 111 5.32 -3.33 -12.11
CA THR A 111 4.03 -3.93 -12.47
C THR A 111 3.90 -4.03 -13.99
N GLN A 112 4.26 -2.99 -14.72
CA GLN A 112 4.26 -2.98 -16.18
C GLN A 112 5.17 -4.06 -16.76
N LYS A 113 6.37 -4.22 -16.21
CA LYS A 113 7.31 -5.29 -16.62
C LYS A 113 6.72 -6.67 -16.41
N ASN A 114 5.93 -6.87 -15.37
CA ASN A 114 5.39 -8.15 -14.95
C ASN A 114 3.97 -8.44 -15.45
N THR A 115 3.36 -7.56 -16.24
CA THR A 115 1.94 -7.67 -16.70
C THR A 115 1.61 -9.03 -17.30
N ASN A 116 2.54 -9.66 -18.01
CA ASN A 116 2.35 -10.96 -18.68
C ASN A 116 2.78 -12.17 -17.83
N ASN A 117 3.32 -11.96 -16.62
CA ASN A 117 3.74 -13.06 -15.74
C ASN A 117 2.60 -13.46 -14.80
N GLN A 118 1.92 -14.55 -15.13
CA GLN A 118 0.77 -15.04 -14.37
C GLN A 118 1.10 -15.62 -12.99
N HIS A 119 2.38 -15.90 -12.68
CA HIS A 119 2.83 -16.34 -11.37
C HIS A 119 2.96 -15.17 -10.39
N ILE A 120 3.23 -13.95 -10.89
CA ILE A 120 3.29 -12.76 -10.05
C ILE A 120 1.87 -12.29 -9.76
N MET A 121 1.44 -12.43 -8.50
CA MET A 121 0.14 -11.99 -8.03
C MET A 121 0.12 -10.48 -7.81
N MET A 122 1.19 -9.93 -7.23
CA MET A 122 1.33 -8.51 -6.92
C MET A 122 2.79 -8.08 -6.98
N ASN A 123 2.98 -6.78 -7.13
CA ASN A 123 4.27 -6.11 -7.08
C ASN A 123 4.27 -5.16 -5.88
N SER A 124 5.40 -5.03 -5.20
CA SER A 124 5.51 -4.14 -4.04
C SER A 124 6.95 -3.62 -3.91
N CYS A 125 7.26 -2.91 -2.83
CA CYS A 125 8.57 -2.36 -2.62
C CYS A 125 9.07 -2.53 -1.18
N TYR A 126 10.36 -2.34 -1.01
CA TYR A 126 11.00 -2.29 0.30
C TYR A 126 12.07 -1.20 0.32
N LYS A 127 12.37 -0.72 1.51
CA LYS A 127 13.55 0.12 1.77
C LYS A 127 14.52 -0.60 2.68
N THR A 128 15.79 -0.27 2.58
CA THR A 128 16.78 -0.72 3.57
C THR A 128 16.51 -0.03 4.89
N ILE A 129 16.42 -0.80 5.97
CA ILE A 129 16.21 -0.33 7.34
C ILE A 129 17.34 -0.77 8.26
N THR A 130 17.53 -0.05 9.34
CA THR A 130 18.55 -0.31 10.35
C THR A 130 18.17 -1.48 11.26
N ASN A 131 19.14 -1.96 12.03
CA ASN A 131 18.93 -3.02 13.02
C ASN A 131 17.91 -2.64 14.11
N PRO A 132 17.93 -1.41 14.70
CA PRO A 132 16.88 -0.98 15.62
C PRO A 132 15.47 -0.91 15.00
N GLU A 133 15.35 -0.42 13.76
CA GLU A 133 14.06 -0.39 13.05
C GLU A 133 13.50 -1.79 12.78
N ALA A 134 14.38 -2.78 12.56
CA ALA A 134 13.96 -4.17 12.36
C ALA A 134 13.39 -4.82 13.62
N ASP A 135 13.65 -4.29 14.82
CA ASP A 135 13.06 -4.75 16.08
C ASP A 135 11.62 -4.24 16.29
N ASP A 136 11.19 -3.19 15.55
CA ASP A 136 9.82 -2.70 15.60
C ASP A 136 8.87 -3.64 14.82
N PRO A 137 7.86 -4.26 15.46
CA PRO A 137 6.90 -5.12 14.77
C PRO A 137 5.94 -4.36 13.85
N ASN A 138 5.86 -3.03 13.94
CA ASN A 138 5.06 -2.21 13.03
C ASN A 138 5.76 -2.03 11.67
N ILE A 139 7.08 -2.11 11.63
CA ILE A 139 7.84 -2.17 10.39
C ILE A 139 7.91 -3.64 9.94
N VAL A 140 7.17 -3.96 8.89
CA VAL A 140 7.15 -5.32 8.36
C VAL A 140 8.46 -5.61 7.64
N LYS A 141 9.10 -6.74 7.95
CA LYS A 141 10.32 -7.18 7.27
C LYS A 141 9.97 -8.11 6.11
N VAL A 142 10.76 -8.04 5.05
CA VAL A 142 10.68 -8.96 3.91
C VAL A 142 12.04 -9.58 3.62
N VAL A 143 12.06 -10.85 3.31
CA VAL A 143 13.24 -11.53 2.74
C VAL A 143 12.94 -11.88 1.29
N THR A 144 13.93 -11.71 0.40
CA THR A 144 13.78 -11.95 -1.03
C THR A 144 14.83 -12.89 -1.54
N ASP A 145 14.56 -13.53 -2.66
CA ASP A 145 15.57 -14.26 -3.44
C ASP A 145 16.45 -13.31 -4.27
N THR A 146 17.33 -13.89 -5.10
CA THR A 146 18.23 -13.17 -6.01
C THR A 146 17.52 -12.45 -7.15
N ASN A 147 16.27 -12.81 -7.46
CA ASN A 147 15.42 -12.17 -8.46
C ASN A 147 14.52 -11.09 -7.88
N ASN A 148 14.69 -10.76 -6.59
CA ASN A 148 13.82 -9.89 -5.82
C ASN A 148 12.35 -10.39 -5.76
N ILE A 149 12.15 -11.70 -5.71
CA ILE A 149 10.86 -12.29 -5.36
C ILE A 149 10.82 -12.51 -3.86
N ALA A 150 9.72 -12.10 -3.22
CA ALA A 150 9.56 -12.25 -1.78
C ALA A 150 9.49 -13.73 -1.39
N LEU A 151 10.31 -14.12 -0.41
CA LEU A 151 10.28 -15.45 0.19
C LEU A 151 9.33 -15.50 1.38
N TYR A 152 9.31 -14.43 2.20
CA TYR A 152 8.39 -14.28 3.32
C TYR A 152 8.34 -12.85 3.83
N PHE A 153 7.20 -12.48 4.44
CA PHE A 153 7.00 -11.23 5.17
C PHE A 153 6.71 -11.54 6.63
N SER A 154 7.28 -10.77 7.56
CA SER A 154 7.02 -10.96 8.98
C SER A 154 7.11 -9.66 9.78
N ARG A 155 6.32 -9.58 10.85
CA ARG A 155 6.50 -8.58 11.90
C ARG A 155 7.70 -8.90 12.79
N ALA A 156 8.10 -10.17 12.88
CA ALA A 156 9.33 -10.58 13.54
C ALA A 156 10.55 -10.08 12.75
N LYS A 157 11.66 -9.94 13.43
CA LYS A 157 12.94 -9.59 12.82
C LYS A 157 13.48 -10.77 11.99
N ILE A 158 13.45 -10.64 10.69
CA ILE A 158 13.98 -11.62 9.73
C ILE A 158 14.90 -10.94 8.69
N PRO A 159 16.00 -11.63 8.25
CA PRO A 159 16.49 -12.92 8.73
C PRO A 159 17.09 -12.83 10.14
N TYR A 160 17.19 -13.96 10.86
CA TYR A 160 17.87 -14.00 12.16
C TYR A 160 19.39 -14.09 11.98
N PRO A 161 20.17 -13.10 12.45
CA PRO A 161 21.62 -13.08 12.31
C PRO A 161 22.27 -13.92 13.41
N ARG A 162 22.53 -15.21 13.13
CA ARG A 162 23.01 -16.14 14.14
C ARG A 162 24.42 -15.80 14.64
N ASP A 163 25.35 -15.58 13.72
CA ASP A 163 26.77 -15.53 14.06
C ASP A 163 27.43 -14.17 13.75
N HIS A 164 26.74 -13.26 13.06
CA HIS A 164 27.28 -11.98 12.61
C HIS A 164 26.32 -10.84 12.86
N HIS A 165 26.86 -9.64 13.04
CA HIS A 165 26.06 -8.43 13.03
C HIS A 165 25.47 -8.23 11.63
N PHE A 166 24.16 -8.00 11.53
CA PHE A 166 23.47 -7.70 10.29
C PHE A 166 22.66 -6.42 10.48
N ASP A 167 22.84 -5.45 9.60
CA ASP A 167 22.29 -4.10 9.71
C ASP A 167 21.54 -3.63 8.45
N ARG A 168 21.31 -4.55 7.50
CA ARG A 168 20.68 -4.28 6.21
C ARG A 168 19.38 -5.07 6.04
N TYR A 169 18.44 -4.82 6.92
CA TYR A 169 17.12 -5.42 6.80
C TYR A 169 16.29 -4.74 5.70
N LYS A 170 15.36 -5.46 5.13
CA LYS A 170 14.41 -4.94 4.14
C LYS A 170 13.09 -4.64 4.83
N GLY A 171 12.74 -3.36 4.99
CA GLY A 171 11.45 -2.90 5.49
C GLY A 171 10.45 -2.79 4.34
N HIS A 172 9.40 -3.59 4.38
CA HIS A 172 8.33 -3.58 3.39
C HIS A 172 7.46 -2.32 3.52
N LEU A 173 7.06 -1.76 2.39
CA LEU A 173 6.11 -0.65 2.30
C LEU A 173 4.80 -1.17 1.71
N GLY A 174 3.67 -0.82 2.33
CA GLY A 174 2.33 -1.33 2.02
C GLY A 174 1.71 -0.76 0.74
N ILE A 175 2.51 -0.57 -0.31
CA ILE A 175 2.06 -0.10 -1.61
C ILE A 175 2.15 -1.26 -2.59
N TYR A 176 1.09 -1.46 -3.37
CA TYR A 176 0.99 -2.64 -4.24
C TYR A 176 0.61 -2.28 -5.67
N GLY A 177 1.21 -2.98 -6.62
CA GLY A 177 0.85 -2.93 -8.03
C GLY A 177 0.26 -4.25 -8.50
N PHE A 178 -0.86 -4.16 -9.21
CA PHE A 178 -1.60 -5.29 -9.78
C PHE A 178 -1.92 -5.04 -11.25
N THR A 179 -2.22 -6.09 -11.98
CA THR A 179 -3.13 -6.01 -13.11
C THR A 179 -4.57 -6.23 -12.61
N MET A 180 -5.58 -5.77 -13.34
CA MET A 180 -6.98 -6.06 -12.97
C MET A 180 -7.22 -7.57 -12.85
N GLN A 181 -6.59 -8.39 -13.70
CA GLN A 181 -6.66 -9.84 -13.63
C GLN A 181 -6.07 -10.38 -12.33
N SER A 182 -4.87 -9.94 -11.93
CA SER A 182 -4.21 -10.44 -10.71
C SER A 182 -4.94 -9.95 -9.46
N LEU A 183 -5.44 -8.70 -9.45
CA LEU A 183 -6.24 -8.16 -8.35
C LEU A 183 -7.53 -8.97 -8.15
N ARG A 184 -8.25 -9.28 -9.25
CA ARG A 184 -9.42 -10.15 -9.19
C ARG A 184 -9.08 -11.53 -8.61
N LYS A 185 -8.01 -12.16 -9.10
CA LYS A 185 -7.56 -13.46 -8.57
C LYS A 185 -7.30 -13.37 -7.07
N PHE A 186 -6.58 -12.36 -6.63
CA PHE A 186 -6.24 -12.16 -5.23
C PHE A 186 -7.49 -12.03 -4.35
N CYS A 187 -8.45 -11.19 -4.74
CA CYS A 187 -9.70 -11.00 -4.00
C CYS A 187 -10.62 -12.23 -3.98
N MET A 188 -10.43 -13.17 -4.92
CA MET A 188 -11.17 -14.44 -4.92
C MET A 188 -10.54 -15.53 -4.03
N LEU A 189 -9.30 -15.34 -3.56
CA LEU A 189 -8.66 -16.27 -2.62
C LEU A 189 -9.27 -16.09 -1.22
N SER A 190 -9.49 -17.19 -0.53
CA SER A 190 -9.88 -17.16 0.88
C SER A 190 -8.73 -16.61 1.75
N PRO A 191 -9.03 -15.92 2.87
CA PRO A 191 -8.01 -15.55 3.83
C PRO A 191 -7.13 -16.72 4.23
N ALA A 192 -5.83 -16.49 4.37
CA ALA A 192 -4.84 -17.52 4.67
C ALA A 192 -4.43 -17.50 6.14
N PRO A 193 -4.13 -18.65 6.79
CA PRO A 193 -3.73 -18.68 8.19
C PRO A 193 -2.53 -17.77 8.52
N LEU A 194 -1.53 -17.70 7.62
CA LEU A 194 -0.36 -16.84 7.80
C LEU A 194 -0.74 -15.34 7.78
N GLU A 195 -1.63 -14.97 6.86
CA GLU A 195 -2.20 -13.62 6.78
C GLU A 195 -2.92 -13.23 8.08
N GLU A 196 -3.72 -14.17 8.61
CA GLU A 196 -4.50 -13.92 9.83
C GLU A 196 -3.62 -13.81 11.08
N ILE A 197 -2.54 -14.57 11.16
CA ILE A 197 -1.60 -14.56 12.28
C ILE A 197 -0.77 -13.27 12.27
N GLU A 198 -0.15 -12.95 11.16
CA GLU A 198 0.73 -11.79 11.03
C GLU A 198 -0.05 -10.48 10.78
N LYS A 199 -1.34 -10.56 10.40
CA LYS A 199 -2.14 -9.44 9.89
C LYS A 199 -1.45 -8.75 8.70
N LEU A 200 -0.99 -9.57 7.76
CA LEU A 200 -0.27 -9.18 6.56
C LEU A 200 -0.93 -9.79 5.32
N GLU A 201 -1.68 -8.99 4.60
CA GLU A 201 -2.54 -9.42 3.47
C GLU A 201 -1.72 -10.08 2.34
N GLN A 202 -0.51 -9.61 2.05
CA GLN A 202 0.36 -10.14 1.02
C GLN A 202 0.80 -11.59 1.26
N LEU A 203 0.74 -12.09 2.50
CA LEU A 203 1.00 -13.49 2.81
C LEU A 203 -0.03 -14.44 2.19
N ARG A 204 -1.23 -13.95 1.85
CA ARG A 204 -2.22 -14.73 1.11
C ARG A 204 -1.66 -15.19 -0.25
N ALA A 205 -1.02 -14.29 -0.99
CA ALA A 205 -0.41 -14.64 -2.28
C ALA A 205 0.62 -15.75 -2.13
N LEU A 206 1.55 -15.61 -1.18
CA LEU A 206 2.59 -16.62 -0.93
C LEU A 206 2.01 -17.96 -0.47
N TYR A 207 1.00 -17.93 0.40
CA TYR A 207 0.35 -19.15 0.91
C TYR A 207 -0.28 -19.98 -0.21
N TYR A 208 -0.85 -19.33 -1.23
CA TYR A 208 -1.42 -20.01 -2.39
C TYR A 208 -0.43 -20.28 -3.53
N GLY A 209 0.88 -20.10 -3.27
CA GLY A 209 1.95 -20.43 -4.22
C GLY A 209 2.18 -19.41 -5.32
N TYR A 210 1.67 -18.18 -5.14
CA TYR A 210 1.96 -17.08 -6.04
C TYR A 210 3.17 -16.28 -5.57
N GLU A 211 3.75 -15.54 -6.49
CA GLU A 211 4.91 -14.70 -6.26
C GLU A 211 4.51 -13.24 -5.97
N VAL A 212 5.30 -12.59 -5.13
CA VAL A 212 5.28 -11.15 -4.91
C VAL A 212 6.63 -10.58 -5.36
N ALA A 213 6.63 -9.82 -6.45
CA ALA A 213 7.84 -9.19 -6.95
C ALA A 213 8.10 -7.88 -6.19
N MET A 214 9.37 -7.65 -5.85
CA MET A 214 9.80 -6.55 -5.00
C MET A 214 10.77 -5.63 -5.72
N VAL A 215 10.71 -4.32 -5.45
CA VAL A 215 11.72 -3.35 -5.86
C VAL A 215 12.25 -2.58 -4.66
N GLU A 216 13.55 -2.33 -4.63
CA GLU A 216 14.15 -1.47 -3.62
C GLU A 216 13.88 0.00 -3.97
N VAL A 217 13.43 0.77 -2.97
CA VAL A 217 13.20 2.20 -3.09
C VAL A 217 13.91 2.97 -1.98
N LYS A 218 14.14 4.25 -2.20
CA LYS A 218 14.62 5.18 -1.17
C LYS A 218 13.47 6.10 -0.80
N THR A 219 13.10 6.13 0.46
CA THR A 219 12.01 6.99 0.96
C THR A 219 12.18 7.28 2.44
N GLU A 220 11.76 8.46 2.82
CA GLU A 220 11.60 8.86 4.21
C GLU A 220 10.11 8.88 4.61
N SER A 221 9.22 8.65 3.65
CA SER A 221 7.78 8.56 3.92
C SER A 221 7.45 7.38 4.85
N PHE A 222 6.40 7.57 5.61
CA PHE A 222 5.79 6.57 6.48
C PHE A 222 4.30 6.84 6.61
N GLY A 223 3.53 5.77 6.80
CA GLY A 223 2.09 5.85 7.00
C GLY A 223 1.73 6.52 8.32
N ILE A 224 0.71 7.38 8.29
CA ILE A 224 0.19 8.07 9.48
C ILE A 224 -0.94 7.24 10.08
N ASP A 225 -0.67 6.54 11.17
CA ASP A 225 -1.62 5.65 11.84
C ASP A 225 -2.20 6.23 13.13
N THR A 226 -1.48 7.15 13.76
CA THR A 226 -1.84 7.79 15.03
C THR A 226 -1.70 9.31 14.94
N PRO A 227 -2.29 10.09 15.87
CA PRO A 227 -2.06 11.52 15.97
C PRO A 227 -0.57 11.87 16.16
N GLU A 228 0.17 11.03 16.88
CA GLU A 228 1.61 11.20 17.11
C GLU A 228 2.41 11.06 15.82
N ASP A 229 2.00 10.14 14.92
CA ASP A 229 2.60 10.00 13.59
C ASP A 229 2.35 11.27 12.76
N LEU A 230 1.14 11.84 12.85
CA LEU A 230 0.80 13.09 12.18
C LEU A 230 1.71 14.23 12.67
N GLU A 231 1.90 14.39 13.98
CA GLU A 231 2.78 15.41 14.52
C GLU A 231 4.23 15.24 14.05
N LYS A 232 4.73 14.00 13.98
CA LYS A 232 6.07 13.72 13.44
C LYS A 232 6.17 14.09 11.97
N ALA A 233 5.18 13.70 11.18
CA ALA A 233 5.15 13.98 9.74
C ALA A 233 5.14 15.49 9.47
N LEU A 234 4.32 16.26 10.19
CA LEU A 234 4.26 17.73 10.07
C LEU A 234 5.56 18.42 10.46
N LYS A 235 6.32 17.86 11.40
CA LYS A 235 7.65 18.40 11.79
C LYS A 235 8.72 18.08 10.73
N HIS A 236 8.62 16.95 10.05
CA HIS A 236 9.57 16.53 9.00
C HIS A 236 9.35 17.27 7.68
N HIS A 237 8.10 17.52 7.33
CA HIS A 237 7.71 18.19 6.09
C HIS A 237 7.27 19.60 6.40
N THR A 238 8.14 20.59 6.16
CA THR A 238 7.80 22.03 6.27
C THR A 238 6.70 22.33 5.23
N LEU A 239 5.47 22.53 5.69
CA LEU A 239 4.27 22.80 4.88
C LEU A 239 4.03 24.29 4.73
#